data_30aef3f00545c7da7122fbda0f0f4f66
#
_entry.id   30aef3f00545c7da7122fbda0f0f4f66
#
_cell.length_a   1.000
_cell.length_b   1.000
_cell.length_c   1.000
_cell.angle_alpha   90.00
_cell.angle_beta   90.00
_cell.angle_gamma   90.00
#
_symmetry.space_group_name_H-M   'P 1'
#
loop_
_entity.id
_entity.type
_entity.pdbx_description
1 polymer ?
#
loop_
_entity_poly.entity_id
_entity_poly.type
_entity_poly.pdbx_seq_one_letter_code
_entity_poly.pdbx_strand_id
1 'polypeptide(L)'
;VKLLEGDYYIDEDAVRDAVRRRSSFNAIYLDTMLKVDVFVPKSRLFDQQELRRVQLQPLIEGSRPFYVASPEGTILNKLEWYRMGGEVSDRQWNDILGVLKVQGTNLDMVYLQRWATALKVRDLLERSLVDAGLAESE
;
A
#
# COMPACT_ATOMS: atom_id res chain seq x y z
N VAL A 1 -10.67 -1.57 -16.17
CA VAL A 1 -9.60 -1.12 -17.10
C VAL A 1 -10.14 -0.12 -18.10
N LYS A 2 -11.25 -0.41 -18.76
CA LYS A 2 -11.82 0.49 -19.76
C LYS A 2 -12.16 1.89 -19.22
N LEU A 3 -12.57 2.00 -17.97
CA LEU A 3 -12.90 3.28 -17.34
C LEU A 3 -11.67 4.18 -17.16
N LEU A 4 -10.48 3.62 -17.15
CA LEU A 4 -9.23 4.34 -16.90
C LEU A 4 -8.37 4.51 -18.16
N GLU A 5 -8.67 3.81 -19.26
CA GLU A 5 -7.81 3.78 -20.46
C GLU A 5 -7.53 5.14 -21.08
N GLY A 6 -8.45 6.09 -20.99
CA GLY A 6 -8.25 7.42 -21.58
C GLY A 6 -7.24 8.29 -20.86
N ASP A 7 -7.18 8.16 -19.53
CA ASP A 7 -6.38 9.04 -18.69
C ASP A 7 -5.16 8.35 -18.08
N TYR A 8 -5.14 7.01 -18.08
CA TYR A 8 -4.12 6.21 -17.42
C TYR A 8 -3.50 5.19 -18.37
N TYR A 9 -2.21 4.96 -18.21
CA TYR A 9 -1.54 3.80 -18.79
C TYR A 9 -1.67 2.62 -17.84
N ILE A 10 -2.23 1.51 -18.33
CA ILE A 10 -2.43 0.28 -17.56
C ILE A 10 -2.07 -0.90 -18.45
N ASP A 11 -1.21 -1.79 -17.92
CA ASP A 11 -0.86 -3.04 -18.59
C ASP A 11 -1.92 -4.09 -18.26
N GLU A 12 -2.68 -4.53 -19.26
CA GLU A 12 -3.75 -5.52 -19.07
C GLU A 12 -3.24 -6.84 -18.50
N ASP A 13 -2.07 -7.31 -18.93
CA ASP A 13 -1.50 -8.55 -18.42
C ASP A 13 -1.15 -8.42 -16.94
N ALA A 14 -0.62 -7.28 -16.52
CA ALA A 14 -0.36 -7.01 -15.12
C ALA A 14 -1.64 -7.00 -14.29
N VAL A 15 -2.72 -6.42 -14.82
CA VAL A 15 -4.03 -6.41 -14.15
C VAL A 15 -4.56 -7.83 -13.98
N ARG A 16 -4.54 -8.64 -15.03
CA ARG A 16 -5.02 -10.03 -14.98
C ARG A 16 -4.22 -10.85 -13.98
N ASP A 17 -2.90 -10.70 -13.97
CA ASP A 17 -2.04 -11.37 -13.02
C ASP A 17 -2.36 -10.94 -11.58
N ALA A 18 -2.50 -9.63 -11.35
CA ALA A 18 -2.83 -9.09 -10.04
C ALA A 18 -4.18 -9.59 -9.53
N VAL A 19 -5.21 -9.63 -10.39
CA VAL A 19 -6.54 -10.14 -10.01
C VAL A 19 -6.46 -11.62 -9.68
N ARG A 20 -5.75 -12.40 -10.47
CA ARG A 20 -5.61 -13.85 -10.25
C ARG A 20 -4.88 -14.14 -8.94
N ARG A 21 -3.81 -13.42 -8.65
CA ARG A 21 -2.98 -13.61 -7.45
C ARG A 21 -3.45 -12.80 -6.26
N ARG A 22 -4.41 -11.90 -6.47
CA ARG A 22 -4.86 -10.92 -5.45
C ARG A 22 -3.68 -10.14 -4.90
N SER A 23 -2.92 -9.55 -5.80
CA SER A 23 -1.75 -8.73 -5.49
C SER A 23 -2.00 -7.26 -5.86
N SER A 24 -1.11 -6.66 -6.64
CA SER A 24 -1.28 -5.27 -7.06
C SER A 24 -0.79 -5.04 -8.47
N PHE A 25 -1.20 -3.93 -9.05
CA PHE A 25 -0.67 -3.44 -10.30
C PHE A 25 -0.56 -1.90 -10.24
N ASN A 26 0.15 -1.32 -11.20
CA ASN A 26 0.32 0.12 -11.30
C ASN A 26 -0.52 0.69 -12.41
N ALA A 27 -1.11 1.86 -12.17
CA ALA A 27 -1.67 2.71 -13.19
C ALA A 27 -0.87 4.01 -13.21
N ILE A 28 -0.57 4.54 -14.40
CA ILE A 28 0.17 5.79 -14.54
C ILE A 28 -0.77 6.83 -15.13
N TYR A 29 -0.98 7.93 -14.40
CA TYR A 29 -1.76 9.05 -14.88
C TYR A 29 -0.94 9.80 -15.93
N LEU A 30 -1.43 9.82 -17.19
CA LEU A 30 -0.63 10.24 -18.31
C LEU A 30 -0.27 11.73 -18.31
N ASP A 31 -1.15 12.59 -17.81
CA ASP A 31 -0.90 14.03 -17.80
C ASP A 31 0.29 14.42 -16.91
N THR A 32 0.41 13.80 -15.75
CA THR A 32 1.44 14.15 -14.77
C THR A 32 2.44 13.04 -14.53
N MET A 33 2.24 11.87 -15.14
CA MET A 33 3.02 10.65 -14.91
C MET A 33 2.97 10.17 -13.45
N LEU A 34 1.92 10.55 -12.71
CA LEU A 34 1.70 10.08 -11.35
C LEU A 34 1.43 8.58 -11.35
N LYS A 35 2.19 7.86 -10.56
CA LYS A 35 2.05 6.42 -10.41
C LYS A 35 1.07 6.12 -9.29
N VAL A 36 0.05 5.31 -9.60
CA VAL A 36 -0.97 4.88 -8.65
C VAL A 36 -0.86 3.38 -8.46
N ASP A 37 -0.73 2.93 -7.22
CA ASP A 37 -0.72 1.51 -6.88
C ASP A 37 -2.15 1.06 -6.59
N VAL A 38 -2.60 0.03 -7.31
CA VAL A 38 -3.94 -0.53 -7.13
C VAL A 38 -3.80 -1.92 -6.50
N PHE A 39 -4.40 -2.07 -5.33
CA PHE A 39 -4.36 -3.32 -4.56
C PHE A 39 -5.61 -4.14 -4.81
N VAL A 40 -5.43 -5.43 -5.06
CA VAL A 40 -6.53 -6.38 -5.14
C VAL A 40 -6.61 -7.09 -3.79
N PRO A 41 -7.65 -6.83 -2.97
CA PRO A 41 -7.71 -7.39 -1.63
C PRO A 41 -7.89 -8.90 -1.65
N LYS A 42 -7.27 -9.57 -0.69
CA LYS A 42 -7.53 -10.97 -0.38
C LYS A 42 -8.81 -11.05 0.47
N SER A 43 -9.16 -12.24 0.96
CA SER A 43 -10.39 -12.45 1.73
C SER A 43 -10.14 -12.71 3.21
N ARG A 44 -8.98 -12.34 3.74
CA ARG A 44 -8.62 -12.49 5.15
C ARG A 44 -9.36 -11.45 6.01
N LEU A 45 -9.37 -11.66 7.31
CA LEU A 45 -9.97 -10.70 8.25
C LEU A 45 -9.31 -9.32 8.13
N PHE A 46 -7.99 -9.29 7.95
CA PHE A 46 -7.27 -8.03 7.72
C PHE A 46 -7.81 -7.28 6.50
N ASP A 47 -7.99 -7.98 5.38
CA ASP A 47 -8.47 -7.36 4.14
C ASP A 47 -9.89 -6.83 4.28
N GLN A 48 -10.76 -7.56 5.00
CA GLN A 48 -12.11 -7.12 5.30
C GLN A 48 -12.10 -5.86 6.16
N GLN A 49 -11.21 -5.82 7.16
CA GLN A 49 -11.08 -4.66 8.03
C GLN A 49 -10.56 -3.44 7.26
N GLU A 50 -9.60 -3.66 6.36
CA GLU A 50 -9.08 -2.59 5.50
C GLU A 50 -10.15 -2.02 4.57
N LEU A 51 -11.02 -2.87 4.01
CA LEU A 51 -12.11 -2.39 3.16
C LEU A 51 -13.07 -1.47 3.91
N ARG A 52 -13.21 -1.63 5.22
CA ARG A 52 -14.01 -0.73 6.06
C ARG A 52 -13.33 0.60 6.32
N ARG A 53 -12.02 0.67 6.14
CA ARG A 53 -11.20 1.87 6.42
C ARG A 53 -10.92 2.69 5.15
N VAL A 54 -11.26 2.19 3.96
CA VAL A 54 -11.04 2.95 2.73
C VAL A 54 -11.88 4.21 2.70
N GLN A 55 -11.34 5.26 2.11
CA GLN A 55 -12.02 6.54 1.96
C GLN A 55 -12.14 6.88 0.49
N LEU A 56 -13.28 7.43 0.10
CA LEU A 56 -13.50 7.88 -1.26
C LEU A 56 -12.88 9.27 -1.42
N GLN A 57 -11.83 9.37 -2.22
CA GLN A 57 -11.09 10.62 -2.41
C GLN A 57 -10.69 10.79 -3.87
N PRO A 58 -10.69 12.04 -4.39
CA PRO A 58 -10.07 12.30 -5.68
C PRO A 58 -8.55 12.24 -5.53
N LEU A 59 -7.87 11.48 -6.38
CA LEU A 59 -6.41 11.40 -6.41
C LEU A 59 -5.80 12.67 -7.02
N ILE A 60 -6.54 13.30 -7.91
CA ILE A 60 -6.15 14.51 -8.63
C ILE A 60 -7.35 15.44 -8.59
N GLU A 61 -7.10 16.73 -8.32
CA GLU A 61 -8.15 17.73 -8.26
C GLU A 61 -8.98 17.74 -9.54
N GLY A 62 -10.31 17.70 -9.40
CA GLY A 62 -11.24 17.69 -10.52
C GLY A 62 -11.45 16.32 -11.16
N SER A 63 -10.75 15.28 -10.68
CA SER A 63 -10.89 13.93 -11.22
C SER A 63 -11.97 13.13 -10.50
N ARG A 64 -12.28 11.94 -11.04
CA ARG A 64 -13.17 10.97 -10.42
C ARG A 64 -12.59 10.53 -9.06
N PRO A 65 -13.41 10.44 -8.00
CA PRO A 65 -12.93 9.90 -6.73
C PRO A 65 -12.70 8.38 -6.80
N PHE A 66 -11.71 7.92 -6.05
CA PHE A 66 -11.38 6.50 -5.90
C PHE A 66 -11.40 6.12 -4.44
N TYR A 67 -11.58 4.82 -4.17
CA TYR A 67 -11.40 4.29 -2.83
C TYR A 67 -9.91 4.20 -2.52
N VAL A 68 -9.47 4.95 -1.52
CA VAL A 68 -8.06 5.04 -1.14
C VAL A 68 -7.84 4.25 0.15
N ALA A 69 -6.85 3.36 0.13
CA ALA A 69 -6.47 2.57 1.30
C ALA A 69 -5.94 3.47 2.41
N SER A 70 -6.11 3.03 3.66
CA SER A 70 -5.53 3.75 4.79
C SER A 70 -3.99 3.70 4.72
N PRO A 71 -3.29 4.69 5.31
CA PRO A 71 -1.81 4.62 5.39
C PRO A 71 -1.33 3.35 6.08
N GLU A 72 -2.01 2.94 7.15
CA GLU A 72 -1.68 1.71 7.88
C GLU A 72 -1.81 0.47 7.00
N GLY A 73 -2.91 0.37 6.25
CA GLY A 73 -3.12 -0.75 5.33
C GLY A 73 -2.09 -0.79 4.22
N THR A 74 -1.72 0.37 3.70
CA THR A 74 -0.67 0.48 2.68
C THR A 74 0.67 -0.02 3.22
N ILE A 75 1.05 0.40 4.41
CA ILE A 75 2.29 -0.06 5.07
C ILE A 75 2.27 -1.58 5.24
N LEU A 76 1.19 -2.12 5.78
CA LEU A 76 1.08 -3.55 6.06
C LEU A 76 1.14 -4.39 4.78
N ASN A 77 0.44 -3.99 3.73
CA ASN A 77 0.48 -4.69 2.44
C ASN A 77 1.89 -4.66 1.84
N LYS A 78 2.56 -3.51 1.91
CA LYS A 78 3.92 -3.38 1.38
C LYS A 78 4.93 -4.19 2.18
N LEU A 79 4.76 -4.30 3.49
CA LEU A 79 5.60 -5.16 4.33
C LEU A 79 5.45 -6.63 3.95
N GLU A 80 4.21 -7.08 3.69
CA GLU A 80 3.98 -8.45 3.22
C GLU A 80 4.70 -8.72 1.89
N TRP A 81 4.59 -7.79 0.95
CA TRP A 81 5.22 -7.96 -0.36
C TRP A 81 6.73 -7.91 -0.27
N TYR A 82 7.27 -7.07 0.60
CA TYR A 82 8.70 -7.01 0.84
C TYR A 82 9.21 -8.39 1.32
N ARG A 83 8.51 -9.01 2.24
CA ARG A 83 8.86 -10.36 2.74
C ARG A 83 8.71 -11.42 1.65
N MET A 84 7.61 -11.39 0.91
CA MET A 84 7.36 -12.33 -0.18
C MET A 84 8.40 -12.23 -1.29
N GLY A 85 8.94 -11.06 -1.52
CA GLY A 85 10.01 -10.82 -2.49
C GLY A 85 11.41 -11.11 -1.98
N GLY A 86 11.56 -11.72 -0.81
CA GLY A 86 12.86 -12.11 -0.25
C GLY A 86 13.57 -11.01 0.52
N GLU A 87 12.88 -9.93 0.86
CA GLU A 87 13.41 -8.82 1.66
C GLU A 87 14.60 -8.13 1.01
N VAL A 88 14.61 -8.02 -0.32
CA VAL A 88 15.73 -7.46 -1.07
C VAL A 88 15.41 -6.17 -1.83
N SER A 89 14.14 -5.77 -1.93
CA SER A 89 13.75 -4.60 -2.72
C SER A 89 13.93 -3.31 -1.92
N ASP A 90 15.04 -2.60 -2.17
CA ASP A 90 15.29 -1.28 -1.57
C ASP A 90 14.19 -0.28 -1.93
N ARG A 91 13.64 -0.37 -3.14
CA ARG A 91 12.57 0.49 -3.59
C ARG A 91 11.32 0.33 -2.72
N GLN A 92 10.90 -0.92 -2.47
CA GLN A 92 9.75 -1.18 -1.61
C GLN A 92 10.01 -0.72 -0.18
N TRP A 93 11.21 -0.97 0.33
CA TRP A 93 11.58 -0.53 1.67
C TRP A 93 11.50 1.00 1.78
N ASN A 94 12.05 1.71 0.82
CA ASN A 94 12.01 3.18 0.79
C ASN A 94 10.57 3.71 0.65
N ASP A 95 9.72 3.03 -0.09
CA ASP A 95 8.29 3.39 -0.17
C ASP A 95 7.62 3.30 1.20
N ILE A 96 7.89 2.23 1.95
CA ILE A 96 7.38 2.04 3.31
C ILE A 96 7.86 3.18 4.22
N LEU A 97 9.16 3.47 4.19
CA LEU A 97 9.74 4.56 4.98
C LEU A 97 9.12 5.90 4.62
N GLY A 98 8.84 6.12 3.35
CA GLY A 98 8.20 7.35 2.89
C GLY A 98 6.82 7.55 3.49
N VAL A 99 5.99 6.52 3.50
CA VAL A 99 4.65 6.59 4.10
C VAL A 99 4.76 6.83 5.61
N LEU A 100 5.66 6.13 6.29
CA LEU A 100 5.89 6.28 7.72
C LEU A 100 6.31 7.71 8.07
N LYS A 101 7.24 8.28 7.32
CA LYS A 101 7.75 9.63 7.57
C LYS A 101 6.69 10.71 7.33
N VAL A 102 5.90 10.56 6.27
CA VAL A 102 4.84 11.52 5.93
C VAL A 102 3.73 11.50 6.97
N GLN A 103 3.29 10.33 7.38
CA GLN A 103 2.18 10.18 8.32
C GLN A 103 2.59 10.42 9.78
N GLY A 104 3.80 10.01 10.15
CA GLY A 104 4.35 10.28 11.48
C GLY A 104 3.42 9.86 12.61
N THR A 105 3.09 10.83 13.49
CA THR A 105 2.24 10.59 14.65
C THR A 105 0.75 10.41 14.31
N ASN A 106 0.36 10.61 13.05
CA ASN A 106 -1.03 10.41 12.63
C ASN A 106 -1.39 8.94 12.42
N LEU A 107 -0.39 8.04 12.47
CA LEU A 107 -0.60 6.61 12.30
C LEU A 107 -1.28 5.98 13.51
N ASP A 108 -2.21 5.07 13.26
CA ASP A 108 -2.79 4.24 14.30
C ASP A 108 -1.84 3.09 14.62
N MET A 109 -0.98 3.30 15.61
CA MET A 109 0.07 2.34 15.97
C MET A 109 -0.50 1.05 16.55
N VAL A 110 -1.63 1.12 17.26
CA VAL A 110 -2.28 -0.07 17.81
C VAL A 110 -2.76 -0.97 16.67
N TYR A 111 -3.37 -0.38 15.67
CA TYR A 111 -3.83 -1.08 14.46
C TYR A 111 -2.64 -1.71 13.71
N LEU A 112 -1.57 -0.95 13.50
CA LEU A 112 -0.37 -1.44 12.82
C LEU A 112 0.23 -2.64 13.54
N GLN A 113 0.43 -2.54 14.86
CA GLN A 113 1.05 -3.61 15.64
C GLN A 113 0.19 -4.87 15.67
N ARG A 114 -1.13 -4.69 15.81
CA ARG A 114 -2.08 -5.80 15.83
C ARG A 114 -2.01 -6.61 14.52
N TRP A 115 -2.14 -5.92 13.40
CA TRP A 115 -2.20 -6.60 12.11
C TRP A 115 -0.83 -7.04 11.61
N ALA A 116 0.24 -6.32 11.97
CA ALA A 116 1.59 -6.78 11.67
C ALA A 116 1.89 -8.11 12.36
N THR A 117 1.41 -8.29 13.59
CA THR A 117 1.54 -9.56 14.31
C THR A 117 0.73 -10.66 13.61
N ALA A 118 -0.53 -10.39 13.27
CA ALA A 118 -1.39 -11.34 12.57
C ALA A 118 -0.84 -11.75 11.21
N LEU A 119 -0.25 -10.80 10.47
CA LEU A 119 0.33 -11.03 9.15
C LEU A 119 1.77 -11.53 9.20
N LYS A 120 2.34 -11.67 10.40
CA LYS A 120 3.72 -12.17 10.63
C LYS A 120 4.79 -11.25 10.02
N VAL A 121 4.56 -9.95 10.09
CA VAL A 121 5.51 -8.94 9.61
C VAL A 121 5.88 -7.92 10.69
N ARG A 122 5.65 -8.26 11.96
CA ARG A 122 5.93 -7.35 13.07
C ARG A 122 7.40 -6.96 13.18
N ASP A 123 8.30 -7.91 12.97
CA ASP A 123 9.74 -7.65 12.94
C ASP A 123 10.12 -6.62 11.87
N LEU A 124 9.52 -6.72 10.69
CA LEU A 124 9.72 -5.76 9.61
C LEU A 124 9.13 -4.39 9.96
N LEU A 125 7.95 -4.37 10.60
CA LEU A 125 7.35 -3.12 11.05
C LEU A 125 8.28 -2.41 12.04
N GLU A 126 8.78 -3.11 13.04
CA GLU A 126 9.67 -2.54 14.05
C GLU A 126 10.94 -1.98 13.41
N ARG A 127 11.54 -2.73 12.48
CA ARG A 127 12.72 -2.28 11.75
C ARG A 127 12.43 -1.04 10.91
N SER A 128 11.29 -1.00 10.23
CA SER A 128 10.92 0.15 9.41
C SER A 128 10.68 1.39 10.25
N LEU A 129 10.11 1.24 11.43
CA LEU A 129 9.89 2.37 12.36
C LEU A 129 11.23 2.96 12.82
N VAL A 130 12.20 2.11 13.13
CA VAL A 130 13.56 2.55 13.49
C VAL A 130 14.20 3.28 12.30
N ASP A 131 14.16 2.69 11.12
CA ASP A 131 14.76 3.27 9.92
C ASP A 131 14.10 4.60 9.51
N ALA A 132 12.81 4.77 9.81
CA ALA A 132 12.08 6.00 9.56
C ALA A 132 12.28 7.06 10.65
N GLY A 133 12.97 6.73 11.74
CA GLY A 133 13.19 7.65 12.85
C GLY A 133 11.99 7.81 13.79
N LEU A 134 11.03 6.89 13.74
CA LEU A 134 9.83 6.93 14.58
C LEU A 134 9.94 6.03 15.82
N ALA A 135 11.00 5.25 15.94
CA ALA A 135 11.31 4.43 17.10
C ALA A 135 12.82 4.41 17.31
N GLU A 136 13.23 4.17 18.55
CA GLU A 136 14.66 4.06 18.86
C GLU A 136 15.16 2.64 18.66
N SER A 137 16.40 2.54 18.19
CA SER A 137 17.10 1.26 18.08
C SER A 137 17.51 0.80 19.48
N GLU A 138 17.24 -0.45 19.80
CA GLU A 138 17.69 -1.06 21.07
C GLU A 138 19.17 -1.44 21.04
#